data_012f7185c2c03e7b3573043a6778a641
#
_entry.id   012f7185c2c03e7b3573043a6778a641
#
_cell.length_a   1.000
_cell.length_b   1.000
_cell.length_c   1.000
_cell.angle_alpha   90.00
_cell.angle_beta   90.00
_cell.angle_gamma   90.00
#
_symmetry.space_group_name_H-M   'P 1'
#
loop_
_entity.id
_entity.type
_entity.pdbx_description
1 polymer ?
#
loop_
_entity_poly.entity_id
_entity_poly.type
_entity_poly.pdbx_seq_one_letter_code
_entity_poly.pdbx_strand_id
1 'polypeptide(L)'
;MTKNKNVHTLLYLLPLLLVSIFYSIDKSIIQTAINGGLILSGIVVFPSEYTNVTNIYFNGWTILHQITGFFLKLNINAELISIIIIFFSNTFHTFGIFLLSKGVTKSSLFAVTLALWSIILRHNFGHTDYPVLIFSEHSYGMLSLSLFTLIVGLMANNNFRLFGFFSIILIGIHLVVGLWVLSIIIFIYFLQKKFIKKKLIYFKEISIGIAVGLIPILISLYVFSTATVDKILLDDDSFQIYMSAWDHHRNNFSINYSYLFKTILLVILSFSLLVFLDKNDLKKNLNFMLLFIIITCLGSSLIYLAYKIFPNFFPSLILRGMPTRLSLLHTLVGYPLLLSIIFFFIKHFIKIPSFMSGNKKIKILALLVLPI
;
A
#
# COMPACT_ATOMS: atom_id res chain seq x y z
N MET A 1 25.41 -22.53 9.68
CA MET A 1 23.96 -22.81 9.68
C MET A 1 23.05 -21.68 9.13
N THR A 2 23.54 -20.50 8.86
CA THR A 2 22.77 -19.34 8.34
C THR A 2 22.45 -19.40 6.83
N LYS A 3 23.27 -20.03 6.02
CA LYS A 3 23.08 -20.14 4.56
C LYS A 3 21.78 -20.91 4.15
N ASN A 4 21.39 -21.94 4.89
CA ASN A 4 20.19 -22.75 4.55
C ASN A 4 18.85 -22.03 4.80
N LYS A 5 18.78 -21.07 5.75
CA LYS A 5 17.52 -20.36 6.03
C LYS A 5 17.11 -19.41 4.90
N ASN A 6 18.07 -18.82 4.20
CA ASN A 6 17.80 -17.88 3.10
C ASN A 6 17.31 -18.61 1.84
N VAL A 7 17.87 -19.77 1.53
CA VAL A 7 17.45 -20.61 0.40
C VAL A 7 15.99 -21.06 0.56
N HIS A 8 15.60 -21.50 1.76
CA HIS A 8 14.21 -21.87 2.05
C HIS A 8 13.24 -20.69 1.91
N THR A 9 13.65 -19.50 2.30
CA THR A 9 12.78 -18.31 2.14
C THR A 9 12.57 -17.96 0.67
N LEU A 10 13.61 -18.03 -0.16
CA LEU A 10 13.51 -17.79 -1.61
C LEU A 10 12.56 -18.77 -2.29
N LEU A 11 12.57 -20.05 -1.92
CA LEU A 11 11.64 -21.05 -2.45
C LEU A 11 10.18 -20.71 -2.18
N TYR A 12 9.88 -20.07 -1.03
CA TYR A 12 8.51 -19.62 -0.73
C TYR A 12 8.07 -18.39 -1.53
N LEU A 13 9.00 -17.60 -2.03
CA LEU A 13 8.67 -16.42 -2.83
C LEU A 13 8.41 -16.76 -4.30
N LEU A 14 8.95 -17.86 -4.79
CA LEU A 14 8.81 -18.28 -6.19
C LEU A 14 7.34 -18.41 -6.64
N PRO A 15 6.44 -19.09 -5.91
CA PRO A 15 5.02 -19.17 -6.27
C PRO A 15 4.35 -17.79 -6.38
N LEU A 16 4.69 -16.85 -5.50
CA LEU A 16 4.13 -15.49 -5.54
C LEU A 16 4.58 -14.74 -6.79
N LEU A 17 5.85 -14.88 -7.18
CA LEU A 17 6.38 -14.28 -8.40
C LEU A 17 5.72 -14.88 -9.65
N LEU A 18 5.60 -16.21 -9.71
CA LEU A 18 4.98 -16.89 -10.86
C LEU A 18 3.52 -16.47 -11.05
N VAL A 19 2.75 -16.38 -9.96
CA VAL A 19 1.36 -15.91 -10.01
C VAL A 19 1.30 -14.43 -10.40
N SER A 20 2.21 -13.58 -9.89
CA SER A 20 2.28 -12.17 -10.30
C SER A 20 2.59 -12.02 -11.80
N ILE A 21 3.48 -12.82 -12.35
CA ILE A 21 3.78 -12.87 -13.79
C ILE A 21 2.53 -13.30 -14.57
N PHE A 22 1.88 -14.39 -14.17
CA PHE A 22 0.69 -14.90 -14.83
C PHE A 22 -0.39 -13.82 -14.98
N TYR A 23 -0.76 -13.17 -13.85
CA TYR A 23 -1.76 -12.11 -13.88
C TYR A 23 -1.33 -10.87 -14.65
N SER A 24 -0.04 -10.55 -14.73
CA SER A 24 0.43 -9.40 -15.49
C SER A 24 0.33 -9.60 -16.99
N ILE A 25 0.55 -10.82 -17.47
CA ILE A 25 0.46 -11.17 -18.92
C ILE A 25 -1.01 -11.24 -19.37
N ASP A 26 -1.89 -11.79 -18.51
CA ASP A 26 -3.32 -11.95 -18.84
C ASP A 26 -4.06 -10.61 -18.96
N LYS A 27 -3.54 -9.54 -18.38
CA LYS A 27 -4.23 -8.24 -18.22
C LYS A 27 -3.49 -7.07 -18.87
N SER A 28 -2.94 -7.27 -20.05
CA SER A 28 -2.19 -6.26 -20.80
C SER A 28 -3.07 -5.12 -21.38
N ILE A 29 -3.83 -4.42 -20.53
CA ILE A 29 -4.66 -3.29 -20.95
C ILE A 29 -3.90 -1.98 -20.75
N ILE A 30 -3.85 -1.14 -21.77
CA ILE A 30 -3.30 0.21 -21.69
C ILE A 30 -4.23 1.09 -20.88
N GLN A 31 -3.72 1.65 -19.79
CA GLN A 31 -4.50 2.46 -18.85
C GLN A 31 -3.79 3.74 -18.41
N THR A 32 -4.36 4.45 -17.46
CA THR A 32 -3.98 5.81 -17.06
C THR A 32 -2.48 6.05 -16.84
N ALA A 33 -1.73 5.08 -16.34
CA ALA A 33 -0.28 5.23 -16.16
C ALA A 33 0.48 5.32 -17.49
N ILE A 34 0.06 4.54 -18.48
CA ILE A 34 0.63 4.58 -19.84
C ILE A 34 0.15 5.82 -20.59
N ASN A 35 -1.11 6.23 -20.40
CA ASN A 35 -1.65 7.43 -21.03
C ASN A 35 -0.83 8.67 -20.65
N GLY A 36 -0.49 8.83 -19.37
CA GLY A 36 0.39 9.91 -18.94
C GLY A 36 1.76 9.87 -19.60
N GLY A 37 2.35 8.69 -19.72
CA GLY A 37 3.62 8.47 -20.43
C GLY A 37 3.55 8.78 -21.92
N LEU A 38 2.47 8.39 -22.61
CA LEU A 38 2.23 8.68 -24.03
C LEU A 38 2.17 10.19 -24.31
N ILE A 39 1.51 10.95 -23.43
CA ILE A 39 1.42 12.40 -23.53
C ILE A 39 2.78 13.05 -23.24
N LEU A 40 3.43 12.68 -22.14
CA LEU A 40 4.73 13.23 -21.75
C LEU A 40 5.86 12.86 -22.70
N SER A 41 5.73 11.76 -23.44
CA SER A 41 6.68 11.38 -24.50
C SER A 41 6.48 12.16 -25.79
N GLY A 42 5.32 12.78 -25.99
CA GLY A 42 4.93 13.44 -27.23
C GLY A 42 4.46 12.47 -28.33
N ILE A 43 4.27 11.17 -28.01
CA ILE A 43 3.71 10.19 -28.96
C ILE A 43 2.24 10.49 -29.24
N VAL A 44 1.50 10.89 -28.21
CA VAL A 44 0.12 11.37 -28.33
C VAL A 44 0.12 12.88 -28.13
N VAL A 45 -0.31 13.59 -29.16
CA VAL A 45 -0.45 15.06 -29.15
C VAL A 45 -1.93 15.39 -29.30
N PHE A 46 -2.48 16.13 -28.36
CA PHE A 46 -3.84 16.63 -28.46
C PHE A 46 -3.86 17.96 -29.24
N PRO A 47 -4.90 18.24 -30.00
CA PRO A 47 -5.12 19.57 -30.59
C PRO A 47 -5.11 20.67 -29.51
N SER A 48 -4.75 21.89 -29.89
CA SER A 48 -4.62 23.03 -28.96
C SER A 48 -5.90 23.33 -28.17
N GLU A 49 -7.05 22.94 -28.69
CA GLU A 49 -8.36 23.07 -28.05
C GLU A 49 -8.52 22.19 -26.79
N TYR A 50 -7.70 21.12 -26.67
CA TYR A 50 -7.72 20.17 -25.55
C TYR A 50 -6.52 20.34 -24.60
N THR A 51 -5.94 21.54 -24.54
CA THR A 51 -4.80 21.84 -23.66
C THR A 51 -5.08 21.50 -22.18
N ASN A 52 -6.33 21.62 -21.73
CA ASN A 52 -6.71 21.27 -20.36
C ASN A 52 -6.50 19.78 -20.04
N VAL A 53 -6.72 18.87 -21.00
CA VAL A 53 -6.49 17.43 -20.82
C VAL A 53 -5.00 17.13 -20.68
N THR A 54 -4.17 17.75 -21.53
CA THR A 54 -2.71 17.58 -21.47
C THR A 54 -2.13 18.21 -20.22
N ASN A 55 -2.63 19.36 -19.78
CA ASN A 55 -2.18 20.08 -18.59
C ASN A 55 -2.33 19.26 -17.32
N ILE A 56 -3.33 18.37 -17.20
CA ILE A 56 -3.47 17.45 -16.07
C ILE A 56 -2.23 16.56 -15.94
N TYR A 57 -1.71 16.03 -17.05
CA TYR A 57 -0.54 15.15 -17.03
C TYR A 57 0.78 15.93 -16.88
N PHE A 58 0.88 17.12 -17.43
CA PHE A 58 2.06 17.97 -17.26
C PHE A 58 2.14 18.60 -15.87
N ASN A 59 1.00 18.90 -15.24
CA ASN A 59 0.93 19.50 -13.90
C ASN A 59 0.86 18.43 -12.78
N GLY A 60 0.42 17.22 -13.09
CA GLY A 60 0.33 16.10 -12.15
C GLY A 60 1.66 15.36 -12.04
N TRP A 61 2.52 15.78 -11.11
CA TRP A 61 3.78 15.08 -10.91
C TRP A 61 3.58 13.65 -10.37
N THR A 62 4.11 12.67 -11.12
CA THR A 62 4.32 11.29 -10.66
C THR A 62 5.52 10.68 -11.39
N ILE A 63 6.39 10.01 -10.66
CA ILE A 63 7.53 9.28 -11.22
C ILE A 63 7.07 8.24 -12.24
N LEU A 64 5.90 7.64 -12.03
CA LEU A 64 5.39 6.60 -12.92
C LEU A 64 5.18 7.13 -14.35
N HIS A 65 4.56 8.31 -14.50
CA HIS A 65 4.37 8.92 -15.82
C HIS A 65 5.71 9.30 -16.48
N GLN A 66 6.69 9.78 -15.69
CA GLN A 66 8.00 10.12 -16.23
C GLN A 66 8.78 8.88 -16.70
N ILE A 67 8.77 7.81 -15.89
CA ILE A 67 9.43 6.54 -16.25
C ILE A 67 8.77 5.93 -17.49
N THR A 68 7.44 5.89 -17.54
CA THR A 68 6.71 5.37 -18.71
C THR A 68 6.98 6.21 -19.95
N GLY A 69 6.95 7.55 -19.83
CA GLY A 69 7.29 8.45 -20.94
C GLY A 69 8.73 8.29 -21.43
N PHE A 70 9.68 8.09 -20.52
CA PHE A 70 11.08 7.82 -20.88
C PHE A 70 11.23 6.51 -21.67
N PHE A 71 10.62 5.41 -21.20
CA PHE A 71 10.69 4.13 -21.88
C PHE A 71 9.97 4.15 -23.26
N LEU A 72 8.87 4.88 -23.38
CA LEU A 72 8.18 5.07 -24.65
C LEU A 72 9.05 5.85 -25.64
N LYS A 73 9.81 6.87 -25.20
CA LYS A 73 10.80 7.58 -26.05
C LYS A 73 11.93 6.67 -26.53
N LEU A 74 12.24 5.63 -25.80
CA LEU A 74 13.19 4.60 -26.20
C LEU A 74 12.57 3.53 -27.12
N ASN A 75 11.35 3.75 -27.62
CA ASN A 75 10.58 2.81 -28.45
C ASN A 75 10.28 1.48 -27.77
N ILE A 76 10.23 1.43 -26.45
CA ILE A 76 9.75 0.25 -25.73
C ILE A 76 8.23 0.17 -25.90
N ASN A 77 7.73 -1.02 -26.23
CA ASN A 77 6.31 -1.26 -26.45
C ASN A 77 5.48 -0.89 -25.21
N ALA A 78 4.40 -0.11 -25.39
CA ALA A 78 3.48 0.31 -24.34
C ALA A 78 2.84 -0.88 -23.61
N GLU A 79 2.54 -1.98 -24.31
CA GLU A 79 2.03 -3.22 -23.73
C GLU A 79 3.03 -3.85 -22.76
N LEU A 80 4.30 -3.93 -23.14
CA LEU A 80 5.36 -4.44 -22.27
C LEU A 80 5.51 -3.58 -21.00
N ILE A 81 5.44 -2.24 -21.14
CA ILE A 81 5.50 -1.34 -19.99
C ILE A 81 4.29 -1.58 -19.07
N SER A 82 3.10 -1.77 -19.64
CA SER A 82 1.88 -2.11 -18.92
C SER A 82 2.04 -3.40 -18.11
N ILE A 83 2.52 -4.48 -18.76
CA ILE A 83 2.81 -5.76 -18.11
C ILE A 83 3.76 -5.58 -16.92
N ILE A 84 4.82 -4.79 -17.10
CA ILE A 84 5.81 -4.53 -16.05
C ILE A 84 5.17 -3.80 -14.86
N ILE A 85 4.32 -2.80 -15.10
CA ILE A 85 3.64 -2.05 -14.03
C ILE A 85 2.69 -2.97 -13.25
N ILE A 86 1.88 -3.77 -13.95
CA ILE A 86 0.96 -4.73 -13.32
C ILE A 86 1.75 -5.77 -12.53
N PHE A 87 2.87 -6.26 -13.07
CA PHE A 87 3.74 -7.20 -12.37
C PHE A 87 4.27 -6.64 -11.06
N PHE A 88 4.76 -5.40 -11.05
CA PHE A 88 5.20 -4.76 -9.81
C PHE A 88 4.05 -4.52 -8.84
N SER A 89 2.88 -4.09 -9.33
CA SER A 89 1.70 -3.92 -8.51
C SER A 89 1.30 -5.21 -7.80
N ASN A 90 1.16 -6.31 -8.55
CA ASN A 90 0.83 -7.63 -8.02
C ASN A 90 1.88 -8.13 -7.04
N THR A 91 3.16 -7.98 -7.40
CA THR A 91 4.29 -8.42 -6.56
C THR A 91 4.34 -7.65 -5.24
N PHE A 92 4.19 -6.33 -5.25
CA PHE A 92 4.20 -5.53 -4.03
C PHE A 92 3.04 -5.89 -3.10
N HIS A 93 1.85 -6.09 -3.65
CA HIS A 93 0.70 -6.49 -2.85
C HIS A 93 0.88 -7.87 -2.22
N THR A 94 1.21 -8.88 -3.02
CA THR A 94 1.36 -10.27 -2.55
C THR A 94 2.51 -10.43 -1.57
N PHE A 95 3.64 -9.75 -1.82
CA PHE A 95 4.76 -9.72 -0.89
C PHE A 95 4.41 -8.98 0.39
N GLY A 96 3.64 -7.90 0.30
CA GLY A 96 3.13 -7.18 1.46
C GLY A 96 2.33 -8.10 2.37
N ILE A 97 1.37 -8.86 1.83
CA ILE A 97 0.57 -9.83 2.58
C ILE A 97 1.44 -10.96 3.15
N PHE A 98 2.36 -11.52 2.34
CA PHE A 98 3.30 -12.53 2.81
C PHE A 98 4.13 -12.03 4.00
N LEU A 99 4.70 -10.85 3.89
CA LEU A 99 5.53 -10.27 4.94
C LEU A 99 4.71 -9.95 6.19
N LEU A 100 3.50 -9.38 6.04
CA LEU A 100 2.58 -9.12 7.14
C LEU A 100 2.28 -10.41 7.91
N SER A 101 1.81 -11.43 7.20
CA SER A 101 1.44 -12.71 7.78
C SER A 101 2.65 -13.42 8.42
N LYS A 102 3.81 -13.43 7.77
CA LYS A 102 5.05 -13.98 8.31
C LYS A 102 5.50 -13.25 9.57
N GLY A 103 5.35 -11.93 9.60
CA GLY A 103 5.69 -11.11 10.76
C GLY A 103 4.85 -11.45 11.98
N VAL A 104 3.55 -11.69 11.81
CA VAL A 104 2.61 -12.06 12.88
C VAL A 104 2.76 -13.52 13.28
N THR A 105 2.73 -14.45 12.34
CA THR A 105 2.61 -15.89 12.61
C THR A 105 3.94 -16.61 12.79
N LYS A 106 5.04 -16.01 12.33
CA LYS A 106 6.37 -16.64 12.22
C LYS A 106 6.36 -17.93 11.38
N SER A 107 5.37 -18.09 10.49
CA SER A 107 5.23 -19.25 9.61
C SER A 107 5.32 -18.80 8.15
N SER A 108 6.39 -19.18 7.44
CA SER A 108 6.54 -18.85 6.02
C SER A 108 5.54 -19.62 5.15
N LEU A 109 5.23 -20.87 5.53
CA LEU A 109 4.24 -21.67 4.78
C LEU A 109 2.85 -21.05 4.86
N PHE A 110 2.36 -20.73 6.06
CA PHE A 110 1.07 -20.07 6.23
C PHE A 110 1.05 -18.73 5.49
N ALA A 111 2.11 -17.94 5.56
CA ALA A 111 2.21 -16.64 4.92
C ALA A 111 2.11 -16.73 3.39
N VAL A 112 2.77 -17.71 2.76
CA VAL A 112 2.64 -17.97 1.31
C VAL A 112 1.23 -18.40 0.96
N THR A 113 0.68 -19.36 1.72
CA THR A 113 -0.69 -19.84 1.50
C THR A 113 -1.67 -18.69 1.56
N LEU A 114 -1.59 -17.83 2.59
CA LEU A 114 -2.49 -16.70 2.73
C LEU A 114 -2.31 -15.67 1.60
N ALA A 115 -1.08 -15.40 1.17
CA ALA A 115 -0.82 -14.50 0.05
C ALA A 115 -1.40 -15.04 -1.27
N LEU A 116 -1.27 -16.34 -1.55
CA LEU A 116 -1.89 -16.99 -2.70
C LEU A 116 -3.42 -17.00 -2.60
N TRP A 117 -3.97 -17.30 -1.43
CA TRP A 117 -5.42 -17.23 -1.19
C TRP A 117 -5.97 -15.82 -1.38
N SER A 118 -5.24 -14.78 -0.98
CA SER A 118 -5.67 -13.40 -1.19
C SER A 118 -5.82 -13.03 -2.67
N ILE A 119 -5.05 -13.68 -3.56
CA ILE A 119 -5.18 -13.52 -5.00
C ILE A 119 -6.45 -14.25 -5.50
N ILE A 120 -6.63 -15.49 -5.08
CA ILE A 120 -7.76 -16.33 -5.51
C ILE A 120 -9.08 -15.77 -5.01
N LEU A 121 -9.12 -15.38 -3.72
CA LEU A 121 -10.31 -14.85 -3.05
C LEU A 121 -10.36 -13.32 -3.05
N ARG A 122 -9.67 -12.64 -3.96
CA ARG A 122 -9.57 -11.18 -3.98
C ARG A 122 -10.91 -10.45 -3.94
N HIS A 123 -11.96 -11.05 -4.52
CA HIS A 123 -13.31 -10.49 -4.46
C HIS A 123 -13.91 -10.51 -3.06
N ASN A 124 -13.48 -11.44 -2.20
CA ASN A 124 -13.98 -11.62 -0.84
C ASN A 124 -13.12 -10.91 0.22
N PHE A 125 -11.94 -10.42 -0.19
CA PHE A 125 -10.97 -9.76 0.70
C PHE A 125 -11.21 -8.25 0.78
N GLY A 126 -12.39 -7.84 1.20
CA GLY A 126 -12.68 -6.43 1.44
C GLY A 126 -13.65 -5.81 0.44
N HIS A 127 -13.30 -4.66 -0.12
CA HIS A 127 -14.13 -3.96 -1.10
C HIS A 127 -14.13 -4.67 -2.45
N THR A 128 -15.23 -4.59 -3.20
CA THR A 128 -15.35 -5.20 -4.53
C THR A 128 -14.27 -4.72 -5.51
N ASP A 129 -13.80 -3.48 -5.35
CA ASP A 129 -12.80 -2.88 -6.22
C ASP A 129 -11.37 -3.18 -5.76
N TYR A 130 -11.13 -3.25 -4.43
CA TYR A 130 -9.82 -3.52 -3.85
C TYR A 130 -9.84 -4.80 -3.02
N PRO A 131 -8.95 -5.77 -3.24
CA PRO A 131 -7.74 -5.73 -4.09
C PRO A 131 -7.95 -6.14 -5.54
N VAL A 132 -9.19 -6.33 -6.03
CA VAL A 132 -9.46 -6.82 -7.41
C VAL A 132 -8.72 -5.97 -8.45
N LEU A 133 -8.86 -4.65 -8.36
CA LEU A 133 -8.25 -3.72 -9.32
C LEU A 133 -6.72 -3.77 -9.33
N ILE A 134 -6.09 -4.14 -8.22
CA ILE A 134 -4.63 -4.30 -8.15
C ILE A 134 -4.14 -5.34 -9.16
N PHE A 135 -4.94 -6.39 -9.42
CA PHE A 135 -4.60 -7.48 -10.32
C PHE A 135 -5.09 -7.27 -11.76
N SER A 136 -5.80 -6.20 -12.04
CA SER A 136 -6.41 -5.96 -13.35
C SER A 136 -6.11 -4.59 -13.94
N GLU A 137 -5.64 -3.64 -13.12
CA GLU A 137 -5.41 -2.27 -13.56
C GLU A 137 -3.99 -1.79 -13.22
N HIS A 138 -3.47 -0.88 -14.04
CA HIS A 138 -2.14 -0.30 -13.89
C HIS A 138 -2.21 1.23 -13.86
N SER A 139 -2.80 1.76 -12.84
CA SER A 139 -2.75 3.18 -12.52
C SER A 139 -1.73 3.47 -11.42
N TYR A 140 -1.29 4.73 -11.33
CA TYR A 140 -0.47 5.17 -10.19
C TYR A 140 -1.19 4.95 -8.84
N GLY A 141 -2.53 5.02 -8.83
CA GLY A 141 -3.34 4.74 -7.66
C GLY A 141 -3.24 3.27 -7.22
N MET A 142 -3.37 2.32 -8.15
CA MET A 142 -3.28 0.88 -7.85
C MET A 142 -1.88 0.48 -7.41
N LEU A 143 -0.86 0.97 -8.09
CA LEU A 143 0.53 0.76 -7.70
C LEU A 143 0.82 1.33 -6.30
N SER A 144 0.23 2.50 -5.96
CA SER A 144 0.39 3.11 -4.64
C SER A 144 -0.24 2.26 -3.52
N LEU A 145 -1.43 1.68 -3.73
CA LEU A 145 -2.09 0.79 -2.78
C LEU A 145 -1.32 -0.51 -2.57
N SER A 146 -0.78 -1.06 -3.66
CA SER A 146 0.09 -2.24 -3.60
C SER A 146 1.35 -1.97 -2.80
N LEU A 147 1.99 -0.84 -3.06
CA LEU A 147 3.17 -0.40 -2.32
C LEU A 147 2.85 -0.10 -0.85
N PHE A 148 1.67 0.45 -0.57
CA PHE A 148 1.21 0.65 0.80
C PHE A 148 1.08 -0.68 1.56
N THR A 149 0.54 -1.72 0.92
CA THR A 149 0.49 -3.08 1.48
C THR A 149 1.90 -3.63 1.77
N LEU A 150 2.85 -3.44 0.85
CA LEU A 150 4.25 -3.81 1.05
C LEU A 150 4.88 -3.09 2.25
N ILE A 151 4.64 -1.78 2.37
CA ILE A 151 5.14 -0.95 3.47
C ILE A 151 4.68 -1.51 4.83
N VAL A 152 3.40 -1.88 4.96
CA VAL A 152 2.89 -2.51 6.20
C VAL A 152 3.55 -3.88 6.46
N GLY A 153 3.75 -4.69 5.43
CA GLY A 153 4.44 -5.96 5.54
C GLY A 153 5.92 -5.82 5.96
N LEU A 154 6.61 -4.82 5.46
CA LEU A 154 8.00 -4.50 5.85
C LEU A 154 8.11 -4.10 7.33
N MET A 155 7.15 -3.31 7.83
CA MET A 155 7.05 -2.97 9.25
C MET A 155 6.87 -4.22 10.12
N ALA A 156 6.01 -5.16 9.71
CA ALA A 156 5.76 -6.39 10.44
C ALA A 156 7.02 -7.29 10.61
N ASN A 157 8.00 -7.11 9.73
CA ASN A 157 9.28 -7.86 9.77
C ASN A 157 10.47 -7.01 10.25
N ASN A 158 10.23 -5.79 10.73
CA ASN A 158 11.28 -4.85 11.18
C ASN A 158 12.32 -4.50 10.09
N ASN A 159 11.89 -4.54 8.83
CA ASN A 159 12.75 -4.16 7.72
C ASN A 159 12.67 -2.65 7.48
N PHE A 160 13.13 -1.89 8.48
CA PHE A 160 12.90 -0.45 8.55
C PHE A 160 13.67 0.36 7.50
N ARG A 161 14.79 -0.13 6.96
CA ARG A 161 15.46 0.54 5.83
C ARG A 161 14.61 0.50 4.56
N LEU A 162 14.15 -0.69 4.16
CA LEU A 162 13.28 -0.83 3.00
C LEU A 162 11.93 -0.14 3.23
N PHE A 163 11.40 -0.19 4.45
CA PHE A 163 10.23 0.58 4.84
C PHE A 163 10.42 2.08 4.58
N GLY A 164 11.51 2.69 5.07
CA GLY A 164 11.81 4.10 4.83
C GLY A 164 11.98 4.43 3.35
N PHE A 165 12.71 3.59 2.61
CA PHE A 165 12.91 3.73 1.17
C PHE A 165 11.57 3.73 0.41
N PHE A 166 10.74 2.71 0.60
CA PHE A 166 9.48 2.60 -0.12
C PHE A 166 8.44 3.64 0.33
N SER A 167 8.51 4.14 1.56
CA SER A 167 7.65 5.24 2.02
C SER A 167 7.92 6.53 1.25
N ILE A 168 9.17 6.81 0.90
CA ILE A 168 9.54 7.96 0.07
C ILE A 168 9.22 7.71 -1.40
N ILE A 169 9.48 6.52 -1.93
CA ILE A 169 9.08 6.16 -3.30
C ILE A 169 7.58 6.30 -3.49
N LEU A 170 6.78 5.98 -2.47
CA LEU A 170 5.34 6.16 -2.50
C LEU A 170 4.93 7.63 -2.74
N ILE A 171 5.69 8.61 -2.23
CA ILE A 171 5.47 10.04 -2.52
C ILE A 171 5.62 10.30 -4.02
N GLY A 172 6.64 9.73 -4.65
CA GLY A 172 6.86 9.88 -6.08
C GLY A 172 5.81 9.20 -6.96
N ILE A 173 5.21 8.11 -6.49
CA ILE A 173 4.14 7.42 -7.23
C ILE A 173 2.80 8.11 -7.00
N HIS A 174 2.46 8.42 -5.75
CA HIS A 174 1.21 9.06 -5.37
C HIS A 174 1.46 10.05 -4.23
N LEU A 175 1.68 11.30 -4.58
CA LEU A 175 2.10 12.36 -3.67
C LEU A 175 1.26 12.40 -2.39
N VAL A 176 -0.06 12.39 -2.53
CA VAL A 176 -1.00 12.54 -1.40
C VAL A 176 -0.90 11.38 -0.41
N VAL A 177 -0.96 10.14 -0.89
CA VAL A 177 -0.87 8.95 -0.02
C VAL A 177 0.51 8.88 0.63
N GLY A 178 1.56 9.19 -0.11
CA GLY A 178 2.93 9.18 0.40
C GLY A 178 3.16 10.24 1.48
N LEU A 179 2.64 11.45 1.32
CA LEU A 179 2.74 12.52 2.32
C LEU A 179 1.99 12.15 3.61
N TRP A 180 0.81 11.55 3.51
CA TRP A 180 0.09 11.06 4.68
C TRP A 180 0.88 9.97 5.42
N VAL A 181 1.45 9.00 4.70
CA VAL A 181 2.30 7.96 5.30
C VAL A 181 3.49 8.59 6.03
N LEU A 182 4.18 9.53 5.41
CA LEU A 182 5.30 10.24 6.04
C LEU A 182 4.86 11.02 7.29
N SER A 183 3.74 11.72 7.23
CA SER A 183 3.18 12.47 8.37
C SER A 183 2.86 11.55 9.54
N ILE A 184 2.30 10.37 9.29
CA ILE A 184 2.01 9.36 10.32
C ILE A 184 3.31 8.82 10.93
N ILE A 185 4.34 8.57 10.14
CA ILE A 185 5.66 8.15 10.63
C ILE A 185 6.24 9.19 11.57
N ILE A 186 6.21 10.47 11.18
CA ILE A 186 6.68 11.59 11.99
C ILE A 186 5.86 11.69 13.29
N PHE A 187 4.54 11.55 13.21
CA PHE A 187 3.67 11.57 14.38
C PHE A 187 3.98 10.43 15.36
N ILE A 188 4.16 9.21 14.86
CA ILE A 188 4.59 8.07 15.69
C ILE A 188 5.93 8.35 16.35
N TYR A 189 6.88 8.97 15.63
CA TYR A 189 8.17 9.35 16.20
C TYR A 189 8.00 10.25 17.42
N PHE A 190 7.21 11.32 17.30
CA PHE A 190 6.97 12.22 18.41
C PHE A 190 6.25 11.55 19.58
N LEU A 191 5.25 10.72 19.31
CA LEU A 191 4.55 9.95 20.35
C LEU A 191 5.53 9.03 21.10
N GLN A 192 6.35 8.28 20.38
CA GLN A 192 7.29 7.35 21.01
C GLN A 192 8.38 8.07 21.79
N LYS A 193 8.90 9.20 21.28
CA LYS A 193 9.89 10.02 21.96
C LYS A 193 9.35 10.56 23.28
N LYS A 194 8.10 11.04 23.30
CA LYS A 194 7.46 11.64 24.46
C LYS A 194 7.10 10.60 25.54
N PHE A 195 6.55 9.44 25.14
CA PHE A 195 5.95 8.51 26.10
C PHE A 195 6.84 7.30 26.41
N ILE A 196 7.71 6.85 25.51
CA ILE A 196 8.46 5.60 25.69
C ILE A 196 9.89 5.83 26.17
N LYS A 197 10.44 7.04 26.04
CA LYS A 197 11.81 7.45 26.46
C LYS A 197 12.94 6.49 26.03
N LYS A 198 12.68 5.54 25.13
CA LYS A 198 13.68 4.58 24.65
C LYS A 198 14.36 5.10 23.39
N LYS A 199 15.67 4.83 23.29
CA LYS A 199 16.47 5.15 22.11
C LYS A 199 15.90 4.41 20.89
N LEU A 200 15.33 5.17 19.93
CA LEU A 200 14.57 4.64 18.81
C LEU A 200 15.53 4.20 17.69
N ILE A 201 16.12 3.03 17.87
CA ILE A 201 17.05 2.41 16.88
C ILE A 201 16.36 2.35 15.50
N TYR A 202 15.05 2.14 15.46
CA TYR A 202 14.27 2.05 14.23
C TYR A 202 14.35 3.32 13.36
N PHE A 203 14.38 4.51 13.98
CA PHE A 203 14.38 5.76 13.21
C PHE A 203 15.69 6.02 12.48
N LYS A 204 16.82 5.53 13.00
CA LYS A 204 18.07 5.56 12.26
C LYS A 204 17.95 4.77 10.94
N GLU A 205 17.40 3.56 11.02
CA GLU A 205 17.23 2.71 9.85
C GLU A 205 16.21 3.30 8.86
N ILE A 206 15.10 3.86 9.38
CA ILE A 206 14.10 4.56 8.57
C ILE A 206 14.72 5.75 7.86
N SER A 207 15.49 6.58 8.58
CA SER A 207 16.14 7.78 8.01
C SER A 207 17.16 7.42 6.91
N ILE A 208 17.91 6.33 7.07
CA ILE A 208 18.79 5.84 6.01
C ILE A 208 17.98 5.45 4.76
N GLY A 209 16.89 4.72 4.95
CA GLY A 209 16.00 4.34 3.84
C GLY A 209 15.39 5.55 3.14
N ILE A 210 14.91 6.52 3.91
CA ILE A 210 14.40 7.81 3.41
C ILE A 210 15.48 8.54 2.59
N ALA A 211 16.68 8.67 3.12
CA ALA A 211 17.77 9.38 2.43
C ALA A 211 18.10 8.74 1.07
N VAL A 212 18.15 7.41 1.00
CA VAL A 212 18.38 6.69 -0.27
C VAL A 212 17.19 6.86 -1.22
N GLY A 213 15.94 6.78 -0.71
CA GLY A 213 14.73 6.97 -1.50
C GLY A 213 14.54 8.39 -2.02
N LEU A 214 15.11 9.40 -1.36
CA LEU A 214 15.06 10.79 -1.82
C LEU A 214 15.82 11.00 -3.13
N ILE A 215 16.86 10.23 -3.44
CA ILE A 215 17.65 10.40 -4.64
C ILE A 215 16.79 10.35 -5.91
N PRO A 216 16.04 9.28 -6.20
CA PRO A 216 15.19 9.23 -7.39
C PRO A 216 14.06 10.27 -7.35
N ILE A 217 13.56 10.64 -6.16
CA ILE A 217 12.55 11.69 -6.01
C ILE A 217 13.10 13.05 -6.45
N LEU A 218 14.29 13.43 -5.97
CA LEU A 218 14.91 14.71 -6.32
C LEU A 218 15.24 14.79 -7.81
N ILE A 219 15.73 13.69 -8.41
CA ILE A 219 15.97 13.62 -9.86
C ILE A 219 14.64 13.83 -10.61
N SER A 220 13.59 13.15 -10.21
CA SER A 220 12.27 13.26 -10.83
C SER A 220 11.68 14.67 -10.69
N LEU A 221 11.80 15.28 -9.51
CA LEU A 221 11.36 16.67 -9.28
C LEU A 221 12.15 17.67 -10.13
N TYR A 222 13.44 17.48 -10.29
CA TYR A 222 14.26 18.30 -11.17
C TYR A 222 13.78 18.22 -12.62
N VAL A 223 13.58 17.00 -13.14
CA VAL A 223 13.01 16.80 -14.49
C VAL A 223 11.64 17.45 -14.64
N PHE A 224 10.79 17.34 -13.61
CA PHE A 224 9.46 17.94 -13.61
C PHE A 224 9.53 19.49 -13.59
N SER A 225 10.45 20.07 -12.83
CA SER A 225 10.60 21.53 -12.70
C SER A 225 11.11 22.21 -13.97
N THR A 226 11.83 21.44 -14.82
CA THR A 226 12.34 21.96 -16.11
C THR A 226 11.28 21.90 -17.23
N ALA A 227 10.15 21.21 -17.02
CA ALA A 227 9.05 21.20 -17.95
C ALA A 227 8.32 22.56 -17.89
N THR A 228 8.45 23.34 -18.96
CA THR A 228 7.79 24.66 -19.10
C THR A 228 6.34 24.48 -19.48
N VAL A 229 5.46 24.48 -18.50
CA VAL A 229 4.00 24.49 -18.72
C VAL A 229 3.38 25.52 -17.77
N ASP A 230 2.51 26.36 -18.29
CA ASP A 230 1.74 27.28 -17.47
C ASP A 230 0.88 26.52 -16.48
N LYS A 231 1.18 26.69 -15.20
CA LYS A 231 0.48 25.99 -14.12
C LYS A 231 -0.82 26.73 -13.82
N ILE A 232 -1.92 26.20 -14.27
CA ILE A 232 -3.24 26.68 -13.87
C ILE A 232 -3.55 26.14 -12.48
N LEU A 233 -3.51 27.00 -11.46
CA LEU A 233 -3.99 26.69 -10.11
C LEU A 233 -5.50 26.95 -10.10
N LEU A 234 -6.30 25.90 -9.87
CA LEU A 234 -7.72 26.07 -9.60
C LEU A 234 -7.90 26.75 -8.23
N ASP A 235 -8.73 27.80 -8.18
CA ASP A 235 -9.22 28.35 -6.92
C ASP A 235 -10.08 27.32 -6.16
N ASP A 236 -10.44 27.62 -4.92
CA ASP A 236 -11.14 26.65 -4.06
C ASP A 236 -12.55 26.34 -4.57
N ASP A 237 -13.25 27.31 -5.13
CA ASP A 237 -14.62 27.10 -5.65
C ASP A 237 -14.59 26.27 -6.94
N SER A 238 -13.71 26.61 -7.87
CA SER A 238 -13.48 25.83 -9.09
C SER A 238 -13.03 24.41 -8.78
N PHE A 239 -12.20 24.21 -7.75
CA PHE A 239 -11.79 22.88 -7.30
C PHE A 239 -12.96 22.08 -6.73
N GLN A 240 -13.84 22.68 -5.94
CA GLN A 240 -15.03 22.00 -5.42
C GLN A 240 -16.02 21.62 -6.53
N ILE A 241 -16.23 22.49 -7.50
CA ILE A 241 -17.04 22.19 -8.69
C ILE A 241 -16.42 21.03 -9.47
N TYR A 242 -15.11 21.07 -9.71
CA TYR A 242 -14.41 19.98 -10.37
C TYR A 242 -14.57 18.64 -9.63
N MET A 243 -14.42 18.62 -8.31
CA MET A 243 -14.56 17.43 -7.47
C MET A 243 -16.00 16.89 -7.44
N SER A 244 -16.99 17.76 -7.47
CA SER A 244 -18.39 17.34 -7.39
C SER A 244 -18.96 16.90 -8.74
N ALA A 245 -18.63 17.61 -9.81
CA ALA A 245 -19.24 17.42 -11.12
C ALA A 245 -18.44 16.48 -12.04
N TRP A 246 -17.11 16.43 -11.89
CA TRP A 246 -16.25 15.75 -12.85
C TRP A 246 -15.50 14.57 -12.24
N ASP A 247 -14.92 14.72 -11.06
CA ASP A 247 -14.03 13.74 -10.45
C ASP A 247 -14.67 13.10 -9.19
N HIS A 248 -15.82 12.45 -9.39
CA HIS A 248 -16.58 11.84 -8.29
C HIS A 248 -15.78 10.87 -7.42
N HIS A 249 -14.77 10.19 -7.99
CA HIS A 249 -13.94 9.26 -7.21
C HIS A 249 -12.99 9.97 -6.25
N ARG A 250 -12.76 11.28 -6.44
CA ARG A 250 -12.04 12.13 -5.47
C ARG A 250 -12.97 12.73 -4.43
N ASN A 251 -14.27 12.73 -4.67
CA ASN A 251 -15.24 13.14 -3.67
C ASN A 251 -15.34 12.06 -2.57
N ASN A 252 -14.33 12.04 -1.72
CA ASN A 252 -14.03 10.99 -0.74
C ASN A 252 -15.02 10.90 0.41
N PHE A 253 -15.99 11.78 0.47
CA PHE A 253 -16.94 11.85 1.56
C PHE A 253 -18.20 11.05 1.29
N SER A 254 -18.27 10.33 0.17
CA SER A 254 -19.26 9.28 -0.12
C SER A 254 -18.93 7.93 0.54
N ILE A 255 -18.01 7.89 1.53
CA ILE A 255 -17.69 6.66 2.24
C ILE A 255 -18.95 6.07 2.87
N ASN A 256 -19.25 4.84 2.48
CA ASN A 256 -20.32 4.06 3.05
C ASN A 256 -20.03 3.75 4.54
N TYR A 257 -21.03 3.76 5.40
CA TYR A 257 -20.90 3.37 6.81
C TYR A 257 -20.24 1.99 7.00
N SER A 258 -20.41 1.08 6.06
CA SER A 258 -19.72 -0.22 6.04
C SER A 258 -18.19 -0.07 6.03
N TYR A 259 -17.65 0.92 5.34
CA TYR A 259 -16.21 1.20 5.34
C TYR A 259 -15.72 1.71 6.70
N LEU A 260 -16.46 2.64 7.27
CA LEU A 260 -16.14 3.16 8.59
C LEU A 260 -16.15 2.04 9.63
N PHE A 261 -17.17 1.18 9.60
CA PHE A 261 -17.29 0.04 10.49
C PHE A 261 -16.10 -0.92 10.36
N LYS A 262 -15.74 -1.32 9.12
CA LYS A 262 -14.59 -2.19 8.87
C LYS A 262 -13.27 -1.55 9.30
N THR A 263 -13.13 -0.24 9.11
CA THR A 263 -11.95 0.52 9.57
C THR A 263 -11.84 0.51 11.08
N ILE A 264 -12.96 0.70 11.80
CA ILE A 264 -13.02 0.63 13.27
C ILE A 264 -12.71 -0.80 13.76
N LEU A 265 -13.25 -1.84 13.09
CA LEU A 265 -12.92 -3.23 13.41
C LEU A 265 -11.40 -3.50 13.28
N LEU A 266 -10.76 -2.96 12.26
CA LEU A 266 -9.31 -3.09 12.10
C LEU A 266 -8.55 -2.40 13.23
N VAL A 267 -9.03 -1.24 13.70
CA VAL A 267 -8.46 -0.55 14.87
C VAL A 267 -8.60 -1.41 16.13
N ILE A 268 -9.81 -1.93 16.41
CA ILE A 268 -10.06 -2.80 17.58
C ILE A 268 -9.18 -4.04 17.52
N LEU A 269 -9.08 -4.69 16.37
CA LEU A 269 -8.24 -5.87 16.16
C LEU A 269 -6.77 -5.56 16.44
N SER A 270 -6.27 -4.45 15.89
CA SER A 270 -4.88 -4.03 16.07
C SER A 270 -4.57 -3.65 17.52
N PHE A 271 -5.50 -2.95 18.18
CA PHE A 271 -5.37 -2.58 19.58
C PHE A 271 -5.42 -3.80 20.51
N SER A 272 -6.35 -4.72 20.27
CA SER A 272 -6.46 -5.97 21.02
C SER A 272 -5.17 -6.79 20.92
N LEU A 273 -4.61 -6.89 19.71
CA LEU A 273 -3.32 -7.56 19.52
C LEU A 273 -2.18 -6.82 20.24
N LEU A 274 -2.17 -5.50 20.22
CA LEU A 274 -1.17 -4.69 20.92
C LEU A 274 -1.19 -4.95 22.44
N VAL A 275 -2.38 -4.99 23.03
CA VAL A 275 -2.57 -5.28 24.47
C VAL A 275 -2.19 -6.71 24.80
N PHE A 276 -2.64 -7.66 23.97
CA PHE A 276 -2.41 -9.08 24.20
C PHE A 276 -0.93 -9.50 24.12
N LEU A 277 -0.18 -8.87 23.23
CA LEU A 277 1.25 -9.13 23.02
C LEU A 277 2.16 -8.54 24.12
N ASP A 278 1.60 -7.92 25.16
CA ASP A 278 2.36 -7.14 26.18
C ASP A 278 3.46 -7.93 26.90
N LYS A 279 3.32 -9.23 26.95
CA LYS A 279 4.23 -10.12 27.71
C LYS A 279 5.35 -10.79 26.87
N ASN A 280 5.38 -10.61 25.54
CA ASN A 280 6.26 -11.38 24.66
C ASN A 280 7.16 -10.51 23.77
N ASP A 281 8.34 -11.02 23.38
CA ASP A 281 9.26 -10.38 22.44
C ASP A 281 8.62 -10.04 21.07
N LEU A 282 7.51 -10.71 20.72
CA LEU A 282 6.72 -10.41 19.54
C LEU A 282 6.14 -8.98 19.57
N LYS A 283 5.80 -8.47 20.75
CA LYS A 283 5.28 -7.12 20.94
C LYS A 283 6.25 -6.06 20.43
N LYS A 284 7.54 -6.19 20.76
CA LYS A 284 8.55 -5.22 20.32
C LYS A 284 8.62 -5.13 18.80
N ASN A 285 8.37 -6.23 18.12
CA ASN A 285 8.49 -6.35 16.69
C ASN A 285 7.26 -5.83 15.92
N LEU A 286 6.07 -5.94 16.50
CA LEU A 286 4.82 -5.54 15.85
C LEU A 286 4.30 -4.17 16.28
N ASN A 287 4.79 -3.61 17.40
CA ASN A 287 4.28 -2.36 17.96
C ASN A 287 4.23 -1.21 16.95
N PHE A 288 5.29 -1.05 16.16
CA PHE A 288 5.36 0.06 15.20
C PHE A 288 4.29 -0.09 14.11
N MET A 289 4.14 -1.29 13.57
CA MET A 289 3.12 -1.61 12.57
C MET A 289 1.71 -1.41 13.12
N LEU A 290 1.43 -1.93 14.32
CA LEU A 290 0.09 -1.82 14.92
C LEU A 290 -0.26 -0.38 15.23
N LEU A 291 0.67 0.42 15.76
CA LEU A 291 0.47 1.85 15.97
C LEU A 291 0.24 2.57 14.65
N PHE A 292 0.98 2.21 13.60
CA PHE A 292 0.79 2.79 12.27
C PHE A 292 -0.62 2.51 11.75
N ILE A 293 -1.10 1.27 11.83
CA ILE A 293 -2.46 0.89 11.41
C ILE A 293 -3.51 1.66 12.23
N ILE A 294 -3.37 1.69 13.56
CA ILE A 294 -4.31 2.36 14.46
C ILE A 294 -4.39 3.85 14.13
N ILE A 295 -3.26 4.53 14.04
CA ILE A 295 -3.20 5.98 13.77
C ILE A 295 -3.75 6.30 12.38
N THR A 296 -3.40 5.49 11.37
CA THR A 296 -3.90 5.65 10.00
C THR A 296 -5.42 5.54 9.95
N CYS A 297 -5.97 4.49 10.54
CA CYS A 297 -7.40 4.21 10.51
C CYS A 297 -8.20 5.18 11.39
N LEU A 298 -7.74 5.48 12.60
CA LEU A 298 -8.39 6.47 13.47
C LEU A 298 -8.32 7.87 12.87
N GLY A 299 -7.15 8.27 12.37
CA GLY A 299 -6.97 9.59 11.76
C GLY A 299 -7.90 9.80 10.57
N SER A 300 -7.97 8.85 9.65
CA SER A 300 -8.87 8.93 8.50
C SER A 300 -10.35 8.94 8.90
N SER A 301 -10.73 8.14 9.90
CA SER A 301 -12.10 8.10 10.43
C SER A 301 -12.50 9.39 11.13
N LEU A 302 -11.61 9.95 11.94
CA LEU A 302 -11.85 11.22 12.65
C LEU A 302 -11.99 12.40 11.67
N ILE A 303 -11.13 12.44 10.64
CA ILE A 303 -11.22 13.47 9.60
C ILE A 303 -12.54 13.34 8.83
N TYR A 304 -12.95 12.12 8.51
CA TYR A 304 -14.24 11.87 7.87
C TYR A 304 -15.42 12.35 8.73
N LEU A 305 -15.44 12.00 10.02
CA LEU A 305 -16.49 12.43 10.94
C LEU A 305 -16.51 13.95 11.14
N ALA A 306 -15.32 14.55 11.29
CA ALA A 306 -15.20 16.01 11.43
C ALA A 306 -15.76 16.75 10.19
N TYR A 307 -15.48 16.26 9.00
CA TYR A 307 -16.06 16.81 7.78
C TYR A 307 -17.58 16.66 7.73
N LYS A 308 -18.13 15.51 8.13
CA LYS A 308 -19.59 15.28 8.15
C LYS A 308 -20.32 16.19 9.14
N ILE A 309 -19.69 16.52 10.27
CA ILE A 309 -20.29 17.37 11.31
C ILE A 309 -20.08 18.87 10.97
N PHE A 310 -18.93 19.23 10.42
CA PHE A 310 -18.52 20.62 10.19
C PHE A 310 -18.04 20.86 8.76
N PRO A 311 -18.86 20.61 7.71
CA PRO A 311 -18.40 20.70 6.33
C PRO A 311 -17.89 22.10 5.94
N ASN A 312 -18.54 23.15 6.44
CA ASN A 312 -18.21 24.56 6.11
C ASN A 312 -16.93 25.07 6.77
N PHE A 313 -16.43 24.38 7.81
CA PHE A 313 -15.18 24.75 8.51
C PHE A 313 -13.99 23.90 8.09
N PHE A 314 -14.18 23.01 7.14
CA PHE A 314 -13.13 22.06 6.80
C PHE A 314 -12.17 22.67 5.77
N PRO A 315 -10.85 22.73 6.05
CA PRO A 315 -9.88 23.34 5.16
C PRO A 315 -9.84 22.61 3.80
N SER A 316 -9.95 23.36 2.71
CA SER A 316 -9.87 22.82 1.34
C SER A 316 -8.58 22.04 1.09
N LEU A 317 -7.47 22.45 1.68
CA LEU A 317 -6.20 21.73 1.60
C LEU A 317 -6.30 20.27 2.11
N ILE A 318 -7.05 20.04 3.19
CA ILE A 318 -7.26 18.69 3.73
C ILE A 318 -8.16 17.88 2.78
N LEU A 319 -9.18 18.53 2.19
CA LEU A 319 -10.05 17.88 1.19
C LEU A 319 -9.25 17.46 -0.05
N ARG A 320 -8.39 18.34 -0.55
CA ARG A 320 -7.46 18.05 -1.66
C ARG A 320 -6.51 16.90 -1.32
N GLY A 321 -6.17 16.76 -0.03
CA GLY A 321 -5.33 15.67 0.50
C GLY A 321 -6.01 14.32 0.61
N MET A 322 -7.31 14.19 0.30
CA MET A 322 -8.05 12.92 0.26
C MET A 322 -7.72 11.97 1.43
N PRO A 323 -7.78 12.41 2.71
CA PRO A 323 -7.33 11.62 3.87
C PRO A 323 -8.14 10.34 4.07
N THR A 324 -9.36 10.30 3.56
CA THR A 324 -10.26 9.15 3.65
C THR A 324 -9.75 7.95 2.84
N ARG A 325 -8.89 8.15 1.83
CA ARG A 325 -8.22 7.05 1.12
C ARG A 325 -7.32 6.20 2.01
N LEU A 326 -6.86 6.72 3.12
CA LEU A 326 -6.12 5.93 4.11
C LEU A 326 -6.99 4.86 4.77
N SER A 327 -8.30 5.04 4.80
CA SER A 327 -9.23 4.03 5.31
C SER A 327 -9.23 2.77 4.45
N LEU A 328 -8.83 2.84 3.16
CA LEU A 328 -8.67 1.68 2.29
C LEU A 328 -7.67 0.65 2.83
N LEU A 329 -6.87 1.02 3.82
CA LEU A 329 -5.99 0.09 4.51
C LEU A 329 -6.74 -1.13 5.05
N HIS A 330 -8.01 -0.99 5.50
CA HIS A 330 -8.79 -2.12 5.98
C HIS A 330 -9.08 -3.15 4.89
N THR A 331 -9.24 -2.74 3.63
CA THR A 331 -9.47 -3.65 2.50
C THR A 331 -8.21 -4.40 2.10
N LEU A 332 -7.05 -3.77 2.27
CA LEU A 332 -5.76 -4.32 1.85
C LEU A 332 -5.18 -5.29 2.88
N VAL A 333 -5.28 -4.96 4.17
CA VAL A 333 -4.61 -5.73 5.22
C VAL A 333 -5.55 -6.30 6.29
N GLY A 334 -6.83 -5.92 6.30
CA GLY A 334 -7.77 -6.31 7.36
C GLY A 334 -7.95 -7.82 7.48
N TYR A 335 -8.38 -8.48 6.42
CA TYR A 335 -8.52 -9.94 6.40
C TYR A 335 -7.20 -10.68 6.56
N PRO A 336 -6.12 -10.33 5.84
CA PRO A 336 -4.82 -10.96 6.07
C PRO A 336 -4.33 -10.85 7.50
N LEU A 337 -4.53 -9.71 8.15
CA LEU A 337 -4.17 -9.53 9.56
C LEU A 337 -5.05 -10.39 10.47
N LEU A 338 -6.37 -10.38 10.28
CA LEU A 338 -7.32 -11.19 11.06
C LEU A 338 -6.97 -12.67 11.00
N LEU A 339 -6.81 -13.23 9.79
CA LEU A 339 -6.47 -14.65 9.62
C LEU A 339 -5.11 -14.97 10.21
N SER A 340 -4.15 -14.08 10.11
CA SER A 340 -2.82 -14.24 10.72
C SER A 340 -2.90 -14.28 12.25
N ILE A 341 -3.76 -13.46 12.85
CA ILE A 341 -4.01 -13.44 14.29
C ILE A 341 -4.71 -14.72 14.74
N ILE A 342 -5.76 -15.14 14.05
CA ILE A 342 -6.47 -16.39 14.32
C ILE A 342 -5.48 -17.57 14.30
N PHE A 343 -4.66 -17.66 13.26
CA PHE A 343 -3.63 -18.70 13.16
C PHE A 343 -2.61 -18.65 14.31
N PHE A 344 -2.19 -17.44 14.68
CA PHE A 344 -1.28 -17.22 15.81
C PHE A 344 -1.88 -17.76 17.10
N PHE A 345 -3.16 -17.44 17.38
CA PHE A 345 -3.85 -17.92 18.56
C PHE A 345 -4.02 -19.45 18.56
N ILE A 346 -4.47 -20.02 17.44
CA ILE A 346 -4.60 -21.48 17.30
C ILE A 346 -3.27 -22.16 17.60
N LYS A 347 -2.17 -21.65 17.05
CA LYS A 347 -0.85 -22.22 17.26
C LYS A 347 -0.36 -22.14 18.72
N HIS A 348 -0.74 -21.09 19.46
CA HIS A 348 -0.24 -20.87 20.83
C HIS A 348 -1.14 -21.45 21.92
N PHE A 349 -2.44 -21.48 21.71
CA PHE A 349 -3.41 -21.90 22.73
C PHE A 349 -3.96 -23.32 22.52
N ILE A 350 -4.13 -23.71 21.27
CA ILE A 350 -4.50 -25.09 20.98
C ILE A 350 -3.18 -25.86 20.88
N LYS A 351 -2.77 -26.51 21.98
CA LYS A 351 -1.69 -27.52 21.95
C LYS A 351 -2.12 -28.59 20.94
N ILE A 352 -1.71 -28.43 19.68
CA ILE A 352 -1.95 -29.47 18.67
C ILE A 352 -1.36 -30.74 19.21
N PRO A 353 -2.15 -31.80 19.41
CA PRO A 353 -1.67 -33.04 19.97
C PRO A 353 -0.42 -33.53 19.26
N SER A 354 0.55 -34.07 20.01
CA SER A 354 1.84 -34.54 19.46
C SER A 354 1.69 -35.56 18.32
N PHE A 355 0.56 -36.26 18.29
CA PHE A 355 0.11 -37.12 17.20
C PHE A 355 0.08 -36.45 15.83
N MET A 356 -0.31 -35.18 15.74
CA MET A 356 -0.25 -34.39 14.49
C MET A 356 1.16 -33.90 14.13
N SER A 357 2.11 -34.01 15.06
CA SER A 357 3.47 -33.50 14.85
C SER A 357 4.31 -34.37 13.91
N GLY A 358 3.97 -35.65 13.76
CA GLY A 358 4.77 -36.65 13.01
C GLY A 358 4.53 -36.67 11.50
N ASN A 359 3.36 -36.29 11.01
CA ASN A 359 3.03 -36.44 9.57
C ASN A 359 3.02 -35.10 8.82
N LYS A 360 4.10 -34.86 8.09
CA LYS A 360 4.25 -33.62 7.26
C LYS A 360 3.06 -33.39 6.31
N LYS A 361 2.43 -34.45 5.78
CA LYS A 361 1.28 -34.35 4.86
C LYS A 361 0.02 -33.84 5.56
N ILE A 362 -0.23 -34.24 6.81
CA ILE A 362 -1.40 -33.78 7.58
C ILE A 362 -1.23 -32.29 7.96
N LYS A 363 -0.01 -31.84 8.26
CA LYS A 363 0.27 -30.41 8.51
C LYS A 363 -0.02 -29.55 7.28
N ILE A 364 0.33 -30.02 6.09
CA ILE A 364 0.07 -29.32 4.83
C ILE A 364 -1.43 -29.28 4.54
N LEU A 365 -2.14 -30.41 4.74
CA LEU A 365 -3.59 -30.48 4.51
C LEU A 365 -4.37 -29.60 5.49
N ALA A 366 -4.03 -29.60 6.77
CA ALA A 366 -4.64 -28.73 7.78
C ALA A 366 -4.42 -27.23 7.48
N LEU A 367 -3.25 -26.86 6.92
CA LEU A 367 -2.96 -25.48 6.51
C LEU A 367 -3.67 -25.07 5.22
N LEU A 368 -4.04 -26.03 4.37
CA LEU A 368 -4.80 -25.77 3.14
C LEU A 368 -6.31 -25.66 3.40
N VAL A 369 -6.82 -26.32 4.43
CA VAL A 369 -8.27 -26.37 4.77
C VAL A 369 -8.68 -25.26 5.76
N LEU A 370 -7.78 -24.78 6.62
CA LEU A 370 -8.06 -23.74 7.63
C LEU A 370 -8.47 -22.36 7.08
N PRO A 371 -8.18 -21.96 5.83
CA PRO A 371 -8.65 -20.71 5.27
C PRO A 371 -10.06 -20.76 4.64
N ILE A 372 -10.72 -21.90 4.61
CA ILE A 372 -12.10 -22.08 4.11
C ILE A 372 -13.08 -21.89 5.27
#